data_73345c272143f2ad17799be7e29ffbf9
#
_entry.id   73345c272143f2ad17799be7e29ffbf9
#
_cell.length_a   1.000
_cell.length_b   1.000
_cell.length_c   1.000
_cell.angle_alpha   90.00
_cell.angle_beta   90.00
_cell.angle_gamma   90.00
#
_symmetry.space_group_name_H-M   'P 1'
#
loop_
_entity.id
_entity.type
_entity.pdbx_description
1 polymer ?
#
loop_
_entity_poly.entity_id
_entity_poly.type
_entity_poly.pdbx_seq_one_letter_code
_entity_poly.pdbx_strand_id
1 'polypeptide(L)'
;MTKAEVIAAQRAWAKHVTEQNVEELLDLYDFGEPDEPLLFKPTLADVIRLDRAGAKSYFIGGNPEFPNDHGFLKRGWKTVEFQSAVGPILKAGGLGYKDMGHYTFVDGEGNATRADYTFAYHKLDGRVLISLHHSSLTWFPPVGD
;
A
#
# COMPACT_ATOMS: atom_id res chain seq x y z
N MET A 1 7.01 13.80 13.45
CA MET A 1 6.00 12.85 12.95
C MET A 1 5.40 12.11 14.14
N THR A 2 4.10 11.90 14.13
CA THR A 2 3.37 11.25 15.19
C THR A 2 2.64 10.01 14.68
N LYS A 3 2.25 9.14 15.60
CA LYS A 3 1.43 7.96 15.30
C LYS A 3 0.11 8.37 14.62
N ALA A 4 -0.51 9.46 15.08
CA ALA A 4 -1.74 9.97 14.49
C ALA A 4 -1.56 10.39 13.02
N GLU A 5 -0.42 10.98 12.68
CA GLU A 5 -0.11 11.34 11.30
C GLU A 5 0.05 10.11 10.41
N VAL A 6 0.64 9.03 10.93
CA VAL A 6 0.77 7.77 10.20
C VAL A 6 -0.61 7.14 9.96
N ILE A 7 -1.47 7.12 10.98
CA ILE A 7 -2.84 6.61 10.85
C ILE A 7 -3.62 7.45 9.84
N ALA A 8 -3.43 8.77 9.83
CA ALA A 8 -4.05 9.65 8.84
C ALA A 8 -3.58 9.31 7.40
N ALA A 9 -2.30 8.97 7.24
CA ALA A 9 -1.78 8.54 5.94
C ALA A 9 -2.42 7.22 5.49
N GLN A 10 -2.64 6.28 6.39
CA GLN A 10 -3.32 5.02 6.09
C GLN A 10 -4.78 5.26 5.67
N ARG A 11 -5.47 6.17 6.34
CA ARG A 11 -6.84 6.55 5.96
C ARG A 11 -6.89 7.24 4.62
N ALA A 12 -5.91 8.09 4.31
CA ALA A 12 -5.79 8.72 3.00
C ALA A 12 -5.55 7.68 1.91
N TRP A 13 -4.69 6.69 2.17
CA TRP A 13 -4.44 5.59 1.25
C TRP A 13 -5.75 4.83 0.94
N ALA A 14 -6.49 4.45 1.98
CA ALA A 14 -7.77 3.77 1.81
C ALA A 14 -8.78 4.60 1.01
N LYS A 15 -8.87 5.90 1.30
CA LYS A 15 -9.75 6.82 0.59
C LYS A 15 -9.41 6.90 -0.90
N HIS A 16 -8.13 7.08 -1.22
CA HIS A 16 -7.72 7.21 -2.62
C HIS A 16 -7.86 5.91 -3.40
N VAL A 17 -7.74 4.77 -2.74
CA VAL A 17 -8.04 3.47 -3.34
C VAL A 17 -9.53 3.36 -3.68
N THR A 18 -10.41 3.65 -2.73
CA THR A 18 -11.86 3.51 -2.94
C THR A 18 -12.42 4.55 -3.90
N GLU A 19 -11.85 5.74 -3.95
CA GLU A 19 -12.26 6.80 -4.87
C GLU A 19 -11.51 6.77 -6.21
N GLN A 20 -10.58 5.83 -6.38
CA GLN A 20 -9.78 5.66 -7.60
C GLN A 20 -8.96 6.91 -7.96
N ASN A 21 -8.45 7.60 -6.96
CA ASN A 21 -7.61 8.78 -7.13
C ASN A 21 -6.15 8.39 -7.29
N VAL A 22 -5.76 7.93 -8.47
CA VAL A 22 -4.44 7.32 -8.67
C VAL A 22 -3.29 8.31 -8.41
N GLU A 23 -3.39 9.55 -8.87
CA GLU A 23 -2.28 10.51 -8.68
C GLU A 23 -2.10 10.86 -7.20
N GLU A 24 -3.19 11.08 -6.47
CA GLU A 24 -3.16 11.37 -5.04
C GLU A 24 -2.66 10.16 -4.25
N LEU A 25 -3.02 8.95 -4.68
CA LEU A 25 -2.52 7.71 -4.07
C LEU A 25 -1.01 7.58 -4.24
N LEU A 26 -0.52 7.83 -5.45
CA LEU A 26 0.91 7.79 -5.74
C LEU A 26 1.69 8.87 -4.97
N ASP A 27 1.06 10.01 -4.71
CA ASP A 27 1.68 11.08 -3.93
C ASP A 27 1.90 10.74 -2.46
N LEU A 28 1.35 9.62 -1.97
CA LEU A 28 1.61 9.12 -0.63
C LEU A 28 2.92 8.35 -0.52
N TYR A 29 3.57 8.06 -1.64
CA TYR A 29 4.82 7.30 -1.69
C TYR A 29 6.00 8.20 -1.95
N ASP A 30 7.14 7.87 -1.31
CA ASP A 30 8.43 8.46 -1.64
C ASP A 30 9.11 7.55 -2.66
N PHE A 31 9.20 8.00 -3.90
CA PHE A 31 9.80 7.20 -4.97
C PHE A 31 11.33 7.24 -4.94
N GLY A 32 11.90 8.07 -4.07
CA GLY A 32 13.35 8.10 -3.85
C GLY A 32 14.14 8.54 -5.08
N GLU A 33 15.36 8.02 -5.14
CA GLU A 33 16.31 8.26 -6.23
C GLU A 33 16.65 6.92 -6.90
N PRO A 34 17.21 6.89 -8.11
CA PRO A 34 17.52 5.65 -8.82
C PRO A 34 18.41 4.67 -8.05
N ASP A 35 19.29 5.17 -7.18
CA ASP A 35 20.17 4.35 -6.34
C ASP A 35 19.58 4.03 -4.96
N GLU A 36 18.53 4.73 -4.57
CA GLU A 36 17.76 4.46 -3.34
C GLU A 36 16.26 4.54 -3.64
N PRO A 37 15.73 3.63 -4.47
CA PRO A 37 14.34 3.73 -4.90
C PRO A 37 13.37 3.28 -3.82
N LEU A 38 12.09 3.58 -4.06
CA LEU A 38 10.98 2.93 -3.36
C LEU A 38 11.09 1.42 -3.55
N LEU A 39 10.74 0.66 -2.52
CA LEU A 39 10.54 -0.77 -2.63
C LEU A 39 9.06 -1.06 -2.36
N PHE A 40 8.33 -1.33 -3.42
CA PHE A 40 6.91 -1.63 -3.35
C PHE A 40 6.61 -2.96 -4.03
N LYS A 41 6.21 -3.95 -3.23
CA LYS A 41 5.70 -5.23 -3.73
C LYS A 41 4.17 -5.21 -3.60
N PRO A 42 3.43 -4.98 -4.70
CA PRO A 42 1.97 -4.92 -4.64
C PRO A 42 1.33 -6.26 -4.33
N THR A 43 0.07 -6.22 -3.87
CA THR A 43 -0.70 -7.39 -3.43
C THR A 43 -0.82 -8.47 -4.51
N LEU A 44 -1.22 -8.07 -5.71
CA LEU A 44 -1.54 -8.99 -6.80
C LEU A 44 -0.50 -8.89 -7.92
N ALA A 45 0.76 -8.75 -7.56
CA ALA A 45 1.86 -8.65 -8.49
C ALA A 45 3.04 -9.51 -8.03
N ASP A 46 3.80 -9.97 -8.99
CA ASP A 46 5.01 -10.78 -8.78
C ASP A 46 6.30 -9.96 -8.90
N VAL A 47 6.20 -8.69 -9.33
CA VAL A 47 7.36 -7.83 -9.58
C VAL A 47 7.34 -6.64 -8.62
N ILE A 48 8.49 -6.38 -7.99
CA ILE A 48 8.68 -5.21 -7.14
C ILE A 48 8.73 -3.96 -8.01
N ARG A 49 8.03 -2.92 -7.57
CA ARG A 49 7.97 -1.63 -8.27
C ARG A 49 8.92 -0.65 -7.60
N LEU A 50 9.75 -0.02 -8.41
CA LEU A 50 10.83 0.85 -7.91
C LEU A 50 10.60 2.32 -8.23
N ASP A 51 9.62 2.64 -9.08
CA ASP A 51 9.36 4.00 -9.50
C ASP A 51 7.86 4.28 -9.65
N ARG A 52 7.53 5.55 -9.91
CA ARG A 52 6.16 6.00 -10.03
C ARG A 52 5.43 5.34 -11.19
N ALA A 53 6.10 5.17 -12.33
CA ALA A 53 5.48 4.56 -13.52
C ALA A 53 5.11 3.10 -13.25
N GLY A 54 5.98 2.34 -12.58
CA GLY A 54 5.71 0.95 -12.21
C GLY A 54 4.59 0.83 -11.19
N ALA A 55 4.55 1.70 -10.19
CA ALA A 55 3.47 1.72 -9.21
C ALA A 55 2.14 2.11 -9.86
N LYS A 56 2.15 3.11 -10.75
CA LYS A 56 0.94 3.55 -11.47
C LYS A 56 0.38 2.42 -12.32
N SER A 57 1.24 1.67 -13.01
CA SER A 57 0.81 0.51 -13.80
C SER A 57 0.05 -0.50 -12.96
N TYR A 58 0.53 -0.80 -11.75
CA TYR A 58 -0.19 -1.71 -10.88
C TYR A 58 -1.61 -1.23 -10.59
N PHE A 59 -1.75 0.06 -10.27
CA PHE A 59 -3.05 0.59 -9.87
C PHE A 59 -4.04 0.76 -11.02
N ILE A 60 -3.58 1.12 -12.22
CA ILE A 60 -4.48 1.38 -13.36
C ILE A 60 -4.19 0.55 -14.62
N GLY A 61 -3.11 -0.23 -14.64
CA GLY A 61 -2.73 -1.02 -15.81
C GLY A 61 -2.09 -0.20 -16.93
N GLY A 62 -1.81 -0.85 -18.04
CA GLY A 62 -1.46 -0.21 -19.30
C GLY A 62 0.03 -0.02 -19.58
N ASN A 63 0.93 -0.39 -18.68
CA ASN A 63 2.37 -0.32 -18.96
C ASN A 63 2.85 -1.64 -19.56
N PRO A 64 3.40 -1.64 -20.79
CA PRO A 64 3.86 -2.88 -21.44
C PRO A 64 4.96 -3.62 -20.67
N GLU A 65 5.72 -2.92 -19.82
CA GLU A 65 6.74 -3.56 -18.98
C GLU A 65 6.13 -4.48 -17.92
N PHE A 66 4.85 -4.27 -17.59
CA PHE A 66 4.12 -5.06 -16.59
C PHE A 66 2.84 -5.62 -17.22
N PRO A 67 2.96 -6.60 -18.12
CA PRO A 67 1.82 -7.08 -18.91
C PRO A 67 0.74 -7.78 -18.10
N ASN A 68 1.07 -8.18 -16.85
CA ASN A 68 0.11 -8.84 -15.97
C ASN A 68 -0.68 -7.86 -15.09
N ASP A 69 -0.44 -6.56 -15.23
CA ASP A 69 -1.17 -5.55 -14.49
C ASP A 69 -2.54 -5.31 -15.12
N HIS A 70 -3.59 -5.49 -14.33
CA HIS A 70 -4.97 -5.32 -14.79
C HIS A 70 -5.66 -4.11 -14.17
N GLY A 71 -4.95 -3.36 -13.31
CA GLY A 71 -5.49 -2.19 -12.63
C GLY A 71 -6.21 -2.55 -11.33
N PHE A 72 -5.47 -2.55 -10.24
CA PHE A 72 -6.01 -2.88 -8.91
C PHE A 72 -7.22 -2.01 -8.54
N LEU A 73 -7.19 -0.71 -8.87
CA LEU A 73 -8.28 0.21 -8.58
C LEU A 73 -9.55 -0.11 -9.39
N LYS A 74 -9.38 -0.73 -10.57
CA LYS A 74 -10.51 -1.06 -11.45
C LYS A 74 -11.40 -2.16 -10.90
N ARG A 75 -10.96 -2.83 -9.83
CA ARG A 75 -11.79 -3.82 -9.15
C ARG A 75 -12.96 -3.19 -8.39
N GLY A 76 -12.97 -1.85 -8.24
CA GLY A 76 -14.10 -1.13 -7.66
C GLY A 76 -14.26 -1.34 -6.16
N TRP A 77 -13.16 -1.25 -5.42
CA TRP A 77 -13.18 -1.37 -3.97
C TRP A 77 -14.08 -0.30 -3.34
N LYS A 78 -14.97 -0.71 -2.45
CA LYS A 78 -15.88 0.18 -1.71
C LYS A 78 -15.34 0.53 -0.34
N THR A 79 -14.66 -0.40 0.32
CA THR A 79 -14.03 -0.16 1.61
C THR A 79 -12.66 -0.78 1.67
N VAL A 80 -11.77 -0.15 2.42
CA VAL A 80 -10.46 -0.68 2.78
C VAL A 80 -10.29 -0.44 4.27
N GLU A 81 -10.14 -1.50 5.04
CA GLU A 81 -9.98 -1.41 6.49
C GLU A 81 -8.63 -1.95 6.91
N PHE A 82 -7.85 -1.13 7.62
CA PHE A 82 -6.56 -1.50 8.18
C PHE A 82 -6.75 -2.11 9.57
N GLN A 83 -6.09 -3.24 9.82
CA GLN A 83 -5.98 -3.86 11.13
C GLN A 83 -4.52 -4.03 11.48
N SER A 84 -3.95 -3.03 12.14
CA SER A 84 -2.56 -3.08 12.60
C SER A 84 -2.42 -4.12 13.71
N ALA A 85 -1.30 -4.84 13.72
CA ALA A 85 -1.03 -5.84 14.74
C ALA A 85 -0.94 -5.23 16.14
N VAL A 86 -0.24 -4.09 16.26
CA VAL A 86 -0.02 -3.42 17.55
C VAL A 86 -0.09 -1.89 17.45
N GLY A 87 -0.46 -1.37 16.29
CA GLY A 87 -0.38 0.06 15.95
C GLY A 87 0.99 0.43 15.38
N PRO A 88 1.09 1.55 14.66
CA PRO A 88 2.36 2.01 14.12
C PRO A 88 3.42 2.21 15.21
N ILE A 89 4.63 1.73 14.97
CA ILE A 89 5.73 1.75 15.92
C ILE A 89 6.81 2.72 15.44
N LEU A 90 7.25 3.61 16.33
CA LEU A 90 8.37 4.51 16.07
C LEU A 90 9.65 3.69 15.89
N LYS A 91 10.36 3.91 14.78
CA LYS A 91 11.63 3.25 14.52
C LYS A 91 12.73 3.75 15.45
N ALA A 92 13.68 2.89 15.73
CA ALA A 92 14.86 3.26 16.52
C ALA A 92 15.52 4.50 15.90
N GLY A 93 15.89 5.48 16.73
CA GLY A 93 16.45 6.74 16.28
C GLY A 93 15.42 7.81 15.90
N GLY A 94 14.13 7.49 15.93
CA GLY A 94 13.05 8.47 15.68
C GLY A 94 12.90 8.93 14.25
N LEU A 95 13.47 8.21 13.27
CA LEU A 95 13.52 8.62 11.86
C LEU A 95 12.34 8.10 11.03
N GLY A 96 11.32 7.57 11.65
CA GLY A 96 10.14 7.11 10.94
C GLY A 96 9.33 6.12 11.76
N TYR A 97 8.28 5.60 11.13
CA TYR A 97 7.40 4.60 11.72
C TYR A 97 7.38 3.35 10.85
N LYS A 98 7.09 2.22 11.47
CA LYS A 98 6.80 0.95 10.80
C LYS A 98 5.48 0.41 11.28
N ASP A 99 4.79 -0.32 10.43
CA ASP A 99 3.53 -0.96 10.78
C ASP A 99 3.36 -2.24 9.98
N MET A 100 2.75 -3.22 10.61
CA MET A 100 2.43 -4.49 9.98
C MET A 100 1.05 -4.94 10.46
N GLY A 101 0.29 -5.52 9.55
CA GLY A 101 -1.03 -6.01 9.89
C GLY A 101 -1.73 -6.58 8.67
N HIS A 102 -3.04 -6.55 8.73
CA HIS A 102 -3.91 -6.95 7.62
C HIS A 102 -4.72 -5.76 7.16
N TYR A 103 -5.11 -5.77 5.89
CA TYR A 103 -6.16 -4.88 5.41
C TYR A 103 -7.14 -5.70 4.58
N THR A 104 -8.41 -5.32 4.67
CA THR A 104 -9.48 -6.01 3.97
C THR A 104 -10.09 -5.05 2.95
N PHE A 105 -10.13 -5.52 1.71
CA PHE A 105 -10.69 -4.79 0.57
C PHE A 105 -12.03 -5.42 0.26
N VAL A 106 -13.10 -4.63 0.25
CA VAL A 106 -14.45 -5.11 -0.09
C VAL A 106 -14.91 -4.40 -1.37
N ASP A 107 -15.30 -5.18 -2.38
CA ASP A 107 -15.79 -4.62 -3.65
C ASP A 107 -17.28 -4.27 -3.61
N GLY A 108 -17.81 -3.76 -4.74
CA GLY A 108 -19.20 -3.35 -4.83
C GLY A 108 -20.22 -4.47 -4.74
N GLU A 109 -19.79 -5.73 -4.88
CA GLU A 109 -20.63 -6.92 -4.76
C GLU A 109 -20.55 -7.55 -3.38
N GLY A 110 -19.77 -6.96 -2.47
CA GLY A 110 -19.58 -7.48 -1.13
C GLY A 110 -18.50 -8.55 -0.99
N ASN A 111 -17.73 -8.81 -2.06
CA ASN A 111 -16.62 -9.76 -2.00
C ASN A 111 -15.45 -9.15 -1.28
N ALA A 112 -14.92 -9.86 -0.29
CA ALA A 112 -13.80 -9.41 0.53
C ALA A 112 -12.50 -10.08 0.13
N THR A 113 -11.43 -9.29 0.02
CA THR A 113 -10.07 -9.77 -0.18
C THR A 113 -9.23 -9.30 0.99
N ARG A 114 -8.64 -10.22 1.72
CA ARG A 114 -7.76 -9.91 2.83
C ARG A 114 -6.30 -10.07 2.40
N ALA A 115 -5.49 -9.09 2.75
CA ALA A 115 -4.07 -9.09 2.46
C ALA A 115 -3.27 -8.69 3.69
N ASP A 116 -2.00 -9.10 3.70
CA ASP A 116 -1.04 -8.69 4.72
C ASP A 116 -0.29 -7.48 4.21
N TYR A 117 0.02 -6.55 5.10
CA TYR A 117 0.83 -5.39 4.74
C TYR A 117 2.01 -5.20 5.68
N THR A 118 3.07 -4.64 5.12
CA THR A 118 4.20 -4.08 5.84
C THR A 118 4.47 -2.72 5.24
N PHE A 119 4.44 -1.68 6.08
CA PHE A 119 4.75 -0.31 5.67
C PHE A 119 5.88 0.25 6.51
N ALA A 120 6.73 1.04 5.88
CA ALA A 120 7.60 1.98 6.57
C ALA A 120 7.26 3.39 6.10
N TYR A 121 7.24 4.33 7.03
CA TYR A 121 6.89 5.72 6.79
C TYR A 121 8.01 6.63 7.28
N HIS A 122 8.25 7.71 6.55
CA HIS A 122 9.08 8.80 7.03
C HIS A 122 8.44 10.15 6.67
N LYS A 123 8.97 11.22 7.23
CA LYS A 123 8.48 12.57 6.94
C LYS A 123 9.49 13.28 6.05
N LEU A 124 9.00 13.82 4.94
CA LEU A 124 9.79 14.58 3.99
C LEU A 124 9.01 15.84 3.62
N ASP A 125 9.64 17.03 3.77
CA ASP A 125 9.03 18.31 3.48
C ASP A 125 7.65 18.49 4.14
N GLY A 126 7.54 18.07 5.40
CA GLY A 126 6.31 18.19 6.18
C GLY A 126 5.25 17.15 5.87
N ARG A 127 5.51 16.20 4.98
CA ARG A 127 4.56 15.17 4.57
C ARG A 127 5.00 13.79 5.03
N VAL A 128 4.05 12.99 5.50
CA VAL A 128 4.30 11.57 5.81
C VAL A 128 4.22 10.78 4.51
N LEU A 129 5.30 10.09 4.16
CA LEU A 129 5.40 9.33 2.92
C LEU A 129 5.76 7.87 3.21
N ILE A 130 5.29 6.97 2.34
CA ILE A 130 5.60 5.55 2.38
C ILE A 130 6.95 5.32 1.72
N SER A 131 7.89 4.71 2.44
CA SER A 131 9.23 4.39 1.93
C SER A 131 9.41 2.91 1.63
N LEU A 132 8.54 2.06 2.18
CA LEU A 132 8.53 0.61 1.97
C LEU A 132 7.09 0.14 2.04
N HIS A 133 6.67 -0.69 1.09
CA HIS A 133 5.34 -1.30 1.11
C HIS A 133 5.43 -2.72 0.55
N HIS A 134 5.17 -3.70 1.40
CA HIS A 134 5.01 -5.08 0.96
C HIS A 134 3.57 -5.51 1.23
N SER A 135 2.92 -6.06 0.22
CA SER A 135 1.57 -6.58 0.34
C SER A 135 1.49 -7.96 -0.33
N SER A 136 0.74 -8.86 0.29
CA SER A 136 0.48 -10.19 -0.24
C SER A 136 -0.88 -10.68 0.26
N LEU A 137 -1.51 -11.58 -0.48
CA LEU A 137 -2.75 -12.20 -0.01
C LEU A 137 -2.48 -12.96 1.29
N THR A 138 -3.41 -12.86 2.23
CA THR A 138 -3.30 -13.60 3.49
C THR A 138 -3.41 -15.10 3.21
N TRP A 139 -2.45 -15.85 3.74
CA TRP A 139 -2.52 -17.29 3.73
C TRP A 139 -3.48 -17.76 4.81
N PHE A 140 -4.36 -18.69 4.46
CA PHE A 140 -5.26 -19.34 5.41
C PHE A 140 -4.92 -20.82 5.47
N PRO A 141 -4.91 -21.42 6.68
CA PRO A 141 -4.69 -22.86 6.79
C PRO A 141 -5.83 -23.63 6.11
N PRO A 142 -5.52 -24.78 5.50
CA PRO A 142 -6.57 -25.64 4.92
C PRO A 142 -7.60 -26.05 5.96
N VAL A 143 -8.88 -26.12 5.53
CA VAL A 143 -9.98 -26.55 6.40
C VAL A 143 -9.87 -28.07 6.62
N GLY A 144 -9.99 -28.51 7.87
CA GLY A 144 -10.01 -29.95 8.23
C GLY A 144 -8.66 -30.57 8.52
N ASP A 145 -7.60 -29.80 8.63
CA ASP A 145 -6.26 -30.27 9.02
C ASP A 145 -6.10 -30.32 10.53
#